data_a5cb7f966eec0935c348ad758a548839
#
_entry.id   a5cb7f966eec0935c348ad758a548839
#
_cell.length_a   1.000
_cell.length_b   1.000
_cell.length_c   1.000
_cell.angle_alpha   90.00
_cell.angle_beta   90.00
_cell.angle_gamma   90.00
#
_symmetry.space_group_name_H-M   'P 1'
#
loop_
_entity.id
_entity.type
_entity.pdbx_description
1 polymer ?
#
loop_
_entity_poly.entity_id
_entity_poly.type
_entity_poly.pdbx_seq_one_letter_code
_entity_poly.pdbx_strand_id
1 'polypeptide(L)'
;MPVDYDITPYVEGWKKRMAAAEAQMAARKQEALADAHRIARVLREKYDCTRVVGIGSTFNEKDFTEHSDIDLVVFGLPKGRYFAILSKISDLTPFEVDLIPAENARPLTRQLVEDEGVEL
;
A
#
# COMPACT_ATOMS: atom_id res chain seq x y z
N MET A 1 46.77 26.81 -9.05
CA MET A 1 45.75 27.07 -10.09
C MET A 1 44.49 26.28 -9.75
N PRO A 2 43.37 26.95 -9.49
CA PRO A 2 42.15 26.23 -9.23
C PRO A 2 41.74 25.47 -10.47
N VAL A 3 41.42 24.20 -10.30
CA VAL A 3 40.88 23.40 -11.38
C VAL A 3 39.36 23.50 -11.24
N ASP A 4 38.73 24.15 -12.20
CA ASP A 4 37.29 24.21 -12.28
C ASP A 4 36.76 22.91 -12.80
N TYR A 5 36.27 22.09 -11.89
CA TYR A 5 35.53 20.89 -12.27
C TYR A 5 34.08 21.28 -12.55
N ASP A 6 33.66 21.08 -13.77
CA ASP A 6 32.25 21.23 -14.08
C ASP A 6 31.52 19.99 -13.58
N ILE A 7 30.79 20.13 -12.47
CA ILE A 7 30.01 19.08 -11.87
C ILE A 7 28.58 19.03 -12.43
N THR A 8 28.21 19.95 -13.31
CA THR A 8 26.88 20.04 -13.90
C THR A 8 26.39 18.72 -14.52
N PRO A 9 27.21 18.01 -15.32
CA PRO A 9 26.77 16.73 -15.88
C PRO A 9 26.46 15.68 -14.81
N TYR A 10 27.20 15.67 -13.70
CA TYR A 10 26.96 14.73 -12.60
C TYR A 10 25.68 15.08 -11.85
N VAL A 11 25.43 16.35 -11.60
CA VAL A 11 24.23 16.85 -10.94
C VAL A 11 23.00 16.56 -11.81
N GLU A 12 23.07 16.83 -13.09
CA GLU A 12 21.97 16.55 -14.02
C GLU A 12 21.69 15.06 -14.14
N GLY A 13 22.73 14.23 -14.23
CA GLY A 13 22.58 12.78 -14.24
C GLY A 13 21.97 12.23 -12.97
N TRP A 14 22.36 12.77 -11.81
CA TRP A 14 21.81 12.40 -10.52
C TRP A 14 20.33 12.78 -10.42
N LYS A 15 19.98 14.01 -10.84
CA LYS A 15 18.58 14.47 -10.88
C LYS A 15 17.71 13.62 -11.77
N LYS A 16 18.22 13.20 -12.94
CA LYS A 16 17.49 12.30 -13.84
C LYS A 16 17.23 10.93 -13.19
N ARG A 17 18.24 10.37 -12.51
CA ARG A 17 18.09 9.11 -11.80
C ARG A 17 17.09 9.21 -10.65
N MET A 18 17.13 10.32 -9.90
CA MET A 18 16.18 10.57 -8.82
C MET A 18 14.75 10.72 -9.36
N ALA A 19 14.58 11.47 -10.44
CA ALA A 19 13.26 11.63 -11.07
C ALA A 19 12.71 10.31 -11.59
N ALA A 20 13.57 9.47 -12.19
CA ALA A 20 13.17 8.14 -12.67
C ALA A 20 12.77 7.22 -11.50
N ALA A 21 13.52 7.25 -10.40
CA ALA A 21 13.19 6.47 -9.19
C ALA A 21 11.87 6.91 -8.58
N GLU A 22 11.63 8.21 -8.48
CA GLU A 22 10.37 8.77 -7.99
C GLU A 22 9.19 8.37 -8.88
N ALA A 23 9.37 8.41 -10.20
CA ALA A 23 8.35 7.99 -11.16
C ALA A 23 8.02 6.50 -11.02
N GLN A 24 9.04 5.66 -10.81
CA GLN A 24 8.83 4.24 -10.58
C GLN A 24 8.06 3.96 -9.29
N MET A 25 8.40 4.67 -8.20
CA MET A 25 7.70 4.53 -6.93
C MET A 25 6.26 5.00 -7.04
N ALA A 26 6.01 6.10 -7.75
CA ALA A 26 4.67 6.60 -7.99
C ALA A 26 3.83 5.59 -8.79
N ALA A 27 4.42 4.96 -9.81
CA ALA A 27 3.76 3.92 -10.60
C ALA A 27 3.44 2.69 -9.74
N ARG A 28 4.39 2.24 -8.91
CA ARG A 28 4.17 1.11 -8.00
C ARG A 28 3.07 1.41 -6.99
N LYS A 29 3.02 2.61 -6.47
CA LYS A 29 1.96 3.04 -5.55
C LYS A 29 0.59 2.98 -6.22
N GLN A 30 0.48 3.43 -7.47
CA GLN A 30 -0.76 3.35 -8.24
C GLN A 30 -1.18 1.90 -8.48
N GLU A 31 -0.24 1.01 -8.78
CA GLU A 31 -0.53 -0.42 -8.90
C GLU A 31 -1.04 -1.00 -7.58
N ALA A 32 -0.39 -0.67 -6.47
CA ALA A 32 -0.81 -1.14 -5.15
C ALA A 32 -2.23 -0.64 -4.81
N LEU A 33 -2.54 0.61 -5.12
CA LEU A 33 -3.88 1.18 -4.93
C LEU A 33 -4.93 0.44 -5.77
N ALA A 34 -4.64 0.21 -7.05
CA ALA A 34 -5.55 -0.51 -7.95
C ALA A 34 -5.80 -1.94 -7.44
N ASP A 35 -4.73 -2.62 -7.03
CA ASP A 35 -4.81 -3.97 -6.48
C ASP A 35 -5.60 -4.00 -5.17
N ALA A 36 -5.41 -3.01 -4.30
CA ALA A 36 -6.14 -2.88 -3.05
C ALA A 36 -7.65 -2.70 -3.29
N HIS A 37 -8.04 -1.88 -4.26
CA HIS A 37 -9.45 -1.71 -4.64
C HIS A 37 -10.04 -3.00 -5.17
N ARG A 38 -9.30 -3.74 -5.98
CA ARG A 38 -9.74 -5.05 -6.51
C ARG A 38 -9.90 -6.06 -5.38
N ILE A 39 -8.94 -6.13 -4.47
CA ILE A 39 -9.01 -7.01 -3.30
C ILE A 39 -10.21 -6.65 -2.44
N ALA A 40 -10.44 -5.38 -2.18
CA ALA A 40 -11.59 -4.92 -1.39
C ALA A 40 -12.92 -5.33 -2.04
N ARG A 41 -13.01 -5.25 -3.36
CA ARG A 41 -14.20 -5.70 -4.09
C ARG A 41 -14.42 -7.19 -3.89
N VAL A 42 -13.39 -8.01 -4.01
CA VAL A 42 -13.49 -9.45 -3.78
C VAL A 42 -13.93 -9.76 -2.35
N LEU A 43 -13.36 -9.07 -1.37
CA LEU A 43 -13.72 -9.24 0.03
C LEU A 43 -15.20 -8.92 0.28
N ARG A 44 -15.72 -7.85 -0.32
CA ARG A 44 -17.13 -7.49 -0.17
C ARG A 44 -18.06 -8.41 -0.96
N GLU A 45 -17.76 -8.70 -2.20
CA GLU A 45 -18.67 -9.46 -3.09
C GLU A 45 -18.63 -10.97 -2.83
N LYS A 46 -17.45 -11.52 -2.57
CA LYS A 46 -17.27 -12.95 -2.44
C LYS A 46 -17.32 -13.46 -1.00
N TYR A 47 -16.91 -12.64 -0.05
CA TYR A 47 -16.81 -13.03 1.35
C TYR A 47 -17.73 -12.22 2.28
N ASP A 48 -18.59 -11.40 1.70
CA ASP A 48 -19.62 -10.63 2.44
C ASP A 48 -19.04 -9.69 3.51
N CYS A 49 -17.81 -9.24 3.35
CA CYS A 49 -17.24 -8.24 4.24
C CYS A 49 -18.02 -6.93 4.13
N THR A 50 -18.26 -6.29 5.27
CA THR A 50 -19.11 -5.09 5.33
C THR A 50 -18.35 -3.81 5.03
N ARG A 51 -17.07 -3.78 5.38
CA ARG A 51 -16.25 -2.58 5.23
C ARG A 51 -14.78 -2.97 5.09
N VAL A 52 -14.07 -2.32 4.16
CA VAL A 52 -12.63 -2.49 3.97
C VAL A 52 -11.98 -1.12 3.99
N VAL A 53 -10.99 -0.93 4.86
CA VAL A 53 -10.29 0.34 5.04
C VAL A 53 -8.80 0.13 4.80
N GLY A 54 -8.24 0.90 3.87
CA GLY A 54 -6.80 0.92 3.64
C GLY A 54 -6.10 1.87 4.59
N ILE A 55 -4.98 1.43 5.13
CA ILE A 55 -4.10 2.25 5.97
C ILE A 55 -2.65 2.12 5.50
N GLY A 56 -1.78 3.01 5.96
CA GLY A 56 -0.37 2.98 5.64
C GLY A 56 0.01 3.74 4.38
N SER A 57 1.26 3.58 3.97
CA SER A 57 1.88 4.39 2.91
C SER A 57 1.25 4.22 1.53
N THR A 58 0.57 3.10 1.26
CA THR A 58 -0.16 2.90 0.01
C THR A 58 -1.32 3.90 -0.12
N PHE A 59 -1.93 4.30 0.99
CA PHE A 59 -3.19 5.06 1.04
C PHE A 59 -3.03 6.50 1.51
N ASN A 60 -1.86 6.90 1.97
CA ASN A 60 -1.62 8.26 2.42
C ASN A 60 -0.52 8.93 1.59
N GLU A 61 -0.22 10.20 1.89
CA GLU A 61 0.79 10.97 1.18
C GLU A 61 2.23 10.69 1.63
N LYS A 62 2.42 9.77 2.59
CA LYS A 62 3.75 9.39 3.04
C LYS A 62 4.50 8.65 1.95
N ASP A 63 5.81 8.64 2.06
CA ASP A 63 6.69 8.04 1.08
C ASP A 63 6.42 6.55 0.91
N PHE A 64 5.92 6.20 -0.27
CA PHE A 64 5.79 4.81 -0.69
C PHE A 64 7.18 4.31 -1.07
N THR A 65 7.59 3.16 -0.53
CA THR A 65 8.89 2.54 -0.79
C THR A 65 8.72 1.18 -1.45
N GLU A 66 9.82 0.58 -1.88
CA GLU A 66 9.82 -0.78 -2.41
C GLU A 66 9.40 -1.83 -1.37
N HIS A 67 9.44 -1.47 -0.09
CA HIS A 67 9.01 -2.34 1.02
C HIS A 67 7.60 -2.04 1.52
N SER A 68 6.89 -1.14 0.86
CA SER A 68 5.51 -0.82 1.24
C SER A 68 4.57 -1.96 0.92
N ASP A 69 3.66 -2.25 1.85
CA ASP A 69 2.69 -3.32 1.78
C ASP A 69 1.27 -2.76 1.61
N ILE A 70 0.34 -3.62 1.29
CA ILE A 70 -1.09 -3.28 1.27
C ILE A 70 -1.68 -3.68 2.62
N ASP A 71 -1.95 -2.71 3.48
CA ASP A 71 -2.53 -2.95 4.81
C ASP A 71 -4.02 -2.64 4.77
N LEU A 72 -4.83 -3.65 5.05
CA LEU A 72 -6.29 -3.57 5.00
C LEU A 72 -6.90 -3.96 6.34
N VAL A 73 -7.71 -3.07 6.90
CA VAL A 73 -8.55 -3.39 8.06
C VAL A 73 -9.93 -3.79 7.54
N VAL A 74 -10.37 -4.98 7.88
CA VAL A 74 -11.57 -5.58 7.30
C VAL A 74 -12.62 -5.84 8.38
N PHE A 75 -13.82 -5.35 8.13
CA PHE A 75 -14.98 -5.54 8.99
C PHE A 75 -15.87 -6.64 8.40
N GLY A 76 -16.31 -7.55 9.25
CA GLY A 76 -17.19 -8.64 8.81
C GLY A 76 -16.47 -9.79 8.12
N LEU A 77 -15.19 -9.97 8.39
CA LEU A 77 -14.45 -11.11 7.84
C LEU A 77 -14.99 -12.42 8.42
N PRO A 78 -15.30 -13.44 7.60
CA PRO A 78 -15.80 -14.71 8.11
C PRO A 78 -14.82 -15.39 9.07
N LYS A 79 -15.29 -15.73 10.24
CA LYS A 79 -14.47 -16.41 11.27
C LYS A 79 -14.06 -17.80 10.79
N GLY A 80 -12.85 -18.19 11.14
CA GLY A 80 -12.30 -19.50 10.80
C GLY A 80 -11.82 -19.66 9.36
N ARG A 81 -11.92 -18.61 8.55
CA ARG A 81 -11.50 -18.64 7.15
C ARG A 81 -10.36 -17.65 6.84
N TYR A 82 -9.75 -17.08 7.84
CA TYR A 82 -8.74 -16.04 7.68
C TYR A 82 -7.61 -16.44 6.71
N PHE A 83 -6.97 -17.57 6.95
CA PHE A 83 -5.82 -17.98 6.14
C PHE A 83 -6.23 -18.38 4.72
N ALA A 84 -7.39 -18.98 4.55
CA ALA A 84 -7.91 -19.33 3.24
C ALA A 84 -8.20 -18.06 2.41
N ILE A 85 -8.82 -17.07 3.03
CA ILE A 85 -9.12 -15.80 2.39
C ILE A 85 -7.82 -15.05 2.08
N LEU A 86 -6.90 -14.96 3.04
CA LEU A 86 -5.61 -14.30 2.85
C LEU A 86 -4.85 -14.92 1.68
N SER A 87 -4.83 -16.24 1.56
CA SER A 87 -4.20 -16.93 0.44
C SER A 87 -4.83 -16.53 -0.90
N LYS A 88 -6.16 -16.49 -0.96
CA LYS A 88 -6.88 -16.13 -2.20
C LYS A 88 -6.62 -14.69 -2.63
N ILE A 89 -6.70 -13.73 -1.70
CA ILE A 89 -6.48 -12.33 -2.03
C ILE A 89 -5.01 -12.03 -2.34
N SER A 90 -4.08 -12.75 -1.70
CA SER A 90 -2.65 -12.59 -1.96
C SER A 90 -2.27 -13.00 -3.39
N ASP A 91 -3.03 -13.89 -4.01
CA ASP A 91 -2.84 -14.28 -5.41
C ASP A 91 -3.26 -13.19 -6.40
N LEU A 92 -3.97 -12.16 -5.94
CA LEU A 92 -4.45 -11.07 -6.80
C LEU A 92 -3.43 -9.94 -7.00
N THR A 93 -2.31 -9.99 -6.27
CA THR A 93 -1.34 -8.91 -6.28
C THR A 93 0.07 -9.46 -6.03
N PRO A 94 1.10 -8.83 -6.62
CA PRO A 94 2.50 -9.15 -6.27
C PRO A 94 2.93 -8.50 -4.96
N PHE A 95 2.16 -7.55 -4.41
CA PHE A 95 2.49 -6.90 -3.14
C PHE A 95 2.08 -7.78 -1.97
N GLU A 96 2.81 -7.66 -0.86
CA GLU A 96 2.38 -8.29 0.38
C GLU A 96 1.11 -7.63 0.90
N VAL A 97 0.17 -8.45 1.35
CA VAL A 97 -1.09 -7.97 1.91
C VAL A 97 -1.14 -8.33 3.39
N ASP A 98 -1.33 -7.32 4.22
CA ASP A 98 -1.62 -7.50 5.63
C ASP A 98 -3.12 -7.32 5.84
N LEU A 99 -3.79 -8.42 6.15
CA LEU A 99 -5.24 -8.46 6.34
C LEU A 99 -5.54 -8.45 7.83
N ILE A 100 -6.07 -7.35 8.32
CA ILE A 100 -6.31 -7.13 9.74
C ILE A 100 -7.82 -7.19 10.03
N PRO A 101 -8.32 -8.26 10.68
CA PRO A 101 -9.71 -8.27 11.12
C PRO A 101 -9.96 -7.12 12.11
N ALA A 102 -11.01 -6.35 11.89
CA ALA A 102 -11.27 -5.15 12.69
C ALA A 102 -11.42 -5.46 14.18
N GLU A 103 -12.04 -6.61 14.51
CA GLU A 103 -12.22 -7.03 15.89
C GLU A 103 -10.90 -7.37 16.61
N ASN A 104 -9.84 -7.65 15.85
CA ASN A 104 -8.51 -7.94 16.40
C ASN A 104 -7.55 -6.75 16.27
N ALA A 105 -8.02 -5.63 15.74
CA ALA A 105 -7.16 -4.46 15.54
C ALA A 105 -6.70 -3.88 16.89
N ARG A 106 -5.41 -3.58 16.96
CA ARG A 106 -4.83 -2.91 18.13
C ARG A 106 -5.33 -1.47 18.21
N PRO A 107 -5.30 -0.83 19.40
CA PRO A 107 -5.76 0.55 19.56
C PRO A 107 -5.12 1.53 18.59
N LEU A 108 -3.81 1.40 18.33
CA LEU A 108 -3.11 2.25 17.37
C LEU A 108 -3.65 2.06 15.96
N THR A 109 -3.91 0.82 15.55
CA THR A 109 -4.49 0.53 14.24
C THR A 109 -5.88 1.12 14.10
N ARG A 110 -6.70 1.03 15.14
CA ARG A 110 -8.03 1.66 15.17
C ARG A 110 -7.94 3.17 15.02
N GLN A 111 -6.96 3.78 15.66
CA GLN A 111 -6.72 5.22 15.57
C GLN A 111 -6.32 5.61 14.15
N LEU A 112 -5.46 4.81 13.50
CA LEU A 112 -5.06 5.03 12.11
C LEU A 112 -6.25 4.94 11.16
N VAL A 113 -7.18 4.01 11.39
CA VAL A 113 -8.41 3.90 10.60
C VAL A 113 -9.23 5.17 10.69
N GLU A 114 -9.38 5.73 11.89
CA GLU A 114 -10.14 6.97 12.09
C GLU A 114 -9.45 8.19 11.50
N ASP A 115 -8.14 8.29 11.66
CA ASP A 115 -7.38 9.50 11.29
C ASP A 115 -6.98 9.52 9.81
N GLU A 116 -6.59 8.39 9.26
CA GLU A 116 -5.98 8.30 7.93
C GLU A 116 -6.60 7.22 7.03
N GLY A 117 -7.56 6.46 7.53
CA GLY A 117 -8.13 5.34 6.78
C GLY A 117 -8.82 5.79 5.49
N VAL A 118 -8.62 5.01 4.43
CA VAL A 118 -9.28 5.23 3.15
C VAL A 118 -10.28 4.11 2.91
N GLU A 119 -11.53 4.46 2.77
CA GLU A 119 -12.60 3.50 2.45
C GLU A 119 -12.40 2.96 1.03
N LEU A 120 -12.47 1.64 0.90
CA LEU A 120 -12.26 0.98 -0.38
C LEU A 120 -13.52 0.30 -0.94
#